data_c29f513a73476b973672dd2f874dc7e9
#
_entry.id   c29f513a73476b973672dd2f874dc7e9
#
_cell.length_a   1.000
_cell.length_b   1.000
_cell.length_c   1.000
_cell.angle_alpha   90.00
_cell.angle_beta   90.00
_cell.angle_gamma   90.00
#
_symmetry.space_group_name_H-M   'P 1'
#
loop_
_entity.id
_entity.type
_entity.pdbx_description
1 polymer ?
#
loop_
_entity_poly.entity_id
_entity_poly.type
_entity_poly.pdbx_seq_one_letter_code
_entity_poly.pdbx_strand_id
1 'polypeptide(L)'
;CVAEVFADTRVIDTRCDTPVLQIWQATRAMRLLDLSGQWALRNGASAALDSAPRSTCRAWARAVREQAPDLDGLAVRSTMTGRGMTVLFAPAASSIPSRPRDSVPLTDSTIYALLVSLAPRIGYTVV
;
A
#
# COMPACT_ATOMS: atom_id res chain seq x y z
N CYS A 1 -2.79 4.06 -1.96
CA CYS A 1 -3.27 4.57 -0.67
C CYS A 1 -4.59 5.31 -0.80
N VAL A 2 -4.75 6.37 -1.60
CA VAL A 2 -6.03 7.11 -1.70
C VAL A 2 -7.21 6.19 -2.02
N ALA A 3 -7.09 5.30 -3.01
CA ALA A 3 -8.13 4.35 -3.38
C ALA A 3 -8.54 3.40 -2.24
N GLU A 4 -7.63 3.08 -1.33
CA GLU A 4 -7.93 2.23 -0.17
C GLU A 4 -8.64 3.01 0.95
N VAL A 5 -8.19 4.26 1.19
CA VAL A 5 -8.76 5.10 2.26
C VAL A 5 -10.21 5.48 1.95
N PHE A 6 -10.50 5.80 0.70
CA PHE A 6 -11.82 6.27 0.26
C PHE A 6 -12.61 5.20 -0.52
N ALA A 7 -12.31 3.91 -0.30
CA ALA A 7 -12.90 2.80 -1.04
C ALA A 7 -14.43 2.73 -0.95
N ASP A 8 -14.97 2.96 0.24
CA ASP A 8 -16.39 2.78 0.53
C ASP A 8 -17.26 3.86 -0.14
N THR A 9 -16.80 5.11 -0.15
CA THR A 9 -17.55 6.24 -0.70
C THR A 9 -17.20 6.56 -2.13
N ARG A 10 -15.98 6.24 -2.57
CA ARG A 10 -15.35 6.71 -3.81
C ARG A 10 -15.33 8.25 -3.93
N VAL A 11 -15.44 8.94 -2.82
CA VAL A 11 -15.35 10.39 -2.72
C VAL A 11 -14.14 10.73 -1.87
N ILE A 12 -13.19 11.44 -2.44
CA ILE A 12 -12.01 11.95 -1.75
C ILE A 12 -12.41 13.28 -1.13
N ASP A 13 -12.88 13.22 0.12
CA ASP A 13 -13.14 14.44 0.89
C ASP A 13 -11.80 14.94 1.45
N THR A 14 -11.38 16.11 0.96
CA THR A 14 -10.09 16.70 1.34
C THR A 14 -10.15 17.49 2.64
N ARG A 15 -11.33 17.69 3.22
CA ARG A 15 -11.57 18.55 4.38
C ARG A 15 -12.02 17.80 5.61
N CYS A 16 -12.87 16.79 5.43
CA CYS A 16 -13.39 15.99 6.54
C CYS A 16 -12.21 15.29 7.25
N ASP A 17 -12.14 15.43 8.57
CA ASP A 17 -11.08 14.90 9.42
C ASP A 17 -9.65 15.36 9.05
N THR A 18 -9.53 16.42 8.25
CA THR A 18 -8.25 17.02 7.84
C THR A 18 -7.21 16.00 7.34
N PRO A 19 -7.52 15.22 6.28
CA PRO A 19 -6.65 14.15 5.83
C PRO A 19 -5.33 14.71 5.28
N VAL A 20 -4.24 13.98 5.56
CA VAL A 20 -2.88 14.34 5.14
C VAL A 20 -2.24 13.24 4.32
N LEU A 21 -1.48 13.62 3.31
CA LEU A 21 -0.55 12.74 2.62
C LEU A 21 0.76 12.70 3.40
N GLN A 22 1.15 11.54 3.90
CA GLN A 22 2.43 11.36 4.57
C GLN A 22 3.38 10.55 3.70
N ILE A 23 4.62 11.03 3.59
CA ILE A 23 5.70 10.38 2.86
C ILE A 23 6.78 9.95 3.85
N TRP A 24 7.03 8.66 3.89
CA TRP A 24 8.06 8.07 4.74
C TRP A 24 9.26 7.65 3.90
N GLN A 25 10.45 7.84 4.40
CA GLN A 25 11.67 7.36 3.80
C GLN A 25 12.35 6.40 4.76
N ALA A 26 12.55 5.18 4.34
CA ALA A 26 13.27 4.18 5.13
C ALA A 26 14.72 4.63 5.35
N THR A 27 15.25 4.37 6.55
CA THR A 27 16.63 4.72 6.95
C THR A 27 17.67 3.71 6.46
N ARG A 28 17.23 2.55 5.96
CA ARG A 28 18.08 1.50 5.37
C ARG A 28 17.37 0.81 4.23
N ALA A 29 18.13 0.05 3.45
CA ALA A 29 17.53 -0.88 2.48
C ALA A 29 16.67 -1.93 3.20
N MET A 30 15.51 -2.24 2.62
CA MET A 30 14.57 -3.24 3.13
C MET A 30 14.62 -4.50 2.26
N ARG A 31 14.51 -5.65 2.91
CA ARG A 31 14.38 -6.96 2.25
C ARG A 31 12.91 -7.28 2.05
N LEU A 32 12.46 -7.23 0.80
CA LEU A 32 11.07 -7.52 0.44
C LEU A 32 11.01 -8.80 -0.40
N LEU A 33 10.01 -9.65 -0.14
CA LEU A 33 9.68 -10.74 -1.05
C LEU A 33 8.75 -10.21 -2.14
N ASP A 34 9.17 -10.35 -3.40
CA ASP A 34 8.36 -9.93 -4.54
C ASP A 34 7.33 -11.02 -4.91
N LEU A 35 6.08 -10.78 -4.55
CA LEU A 35 4.92 -11.61 -4.93
C LEU A 35 4.26 -11.16 -6.23
N SER A 36 4.67 -10.01 -6.79
CA SER A 36 4.13 -9.53 -8.08
C SER A 36 4.70 -10.29 -9.28
N GLY A 37 5.78 -11.04 -9.07
CA GLY A 37 6.46 -11.85 -10.07
C GLY A 37 6.03 -13.33 -10.08
N GLN A 38 6.93 -14.20 -10.55
CA GLN A 38 6.68 -15.64 -10.68
C GLN A 38 6.90 -16.45 -9.39
N TRP A 39 7.33 -15.81 -8.30
CA TRP A 39 7.66 -16.50 -7.06
C TRP A 39 6.46 -17.28 -6.51
N ALA A 40 5.30 -16.66 -6.51
CA ALA A 40 4.05 -17.28 -6.03
C ALA A 40 3.73 -18.56 -6.81
N LEU A 41 3.83 -18.54 -8.14
CA LEU A 41 3.61 -19.69 -9.00
C LEU A 41 4.59 -20.83 -8.69
N ARG A 42 5.88 -20.52 -8.53
CA ARG A 42 6.92 -21.52 -8.21
C ARG A 42 6.73 -22.17 -6.86
N ASN A 43 5.99 -21.55 -5.95
CA ASN A 43 5.71 -22.04 -4.60
C ASN A 43 4.26 -22.53 -4.44
N GLY A 44 3.59 -22.90 -5.53
CA GLY A 44 2.28 -23.55 -5.49
C GLY A 44 1.09 -22.60 -5.32
N ALA A 45 1.32 -21.28 -5.33
CA ALA A 45 0.24 -20.31 -5.42
C ALA A 45 -0.11 -20.02 -6.89
N SER A 46 -1.27 -19.44 -7.13
CA SER A 46 -1.66 -18.96 -8.45
C SER A 46 -1.52 -17.43 -8.54
N ALA A 47 -1.53 -16.90 -9.77
CA ALA A 47 -1.62 -15.47 -10.01
C ALA A 47 -2.89 -14.81 -9.41
N ALA A 48 -3.90 -15.63 -9.08
CA ALA A 48 -5.11 -15.18 -8.38
C ALA A 48 -4.87 -14.79 -6.91
N LEU A 49 -3.64 -14.95 -6.37
CA LEU A 49 -3.33 -14.53 -5.01
C LEU A 49 -3.59 -13.04 -4.80
N ASP A 50 -3.37 -12.21 -5.82
CA ASP A 50 -3.63 -10.75 -5.76
C ASP A 50 -5.12 -10.41 -5.57
N SER A 51 -6.03 -11.31 -5.98
CA SER A 51 -7.48 -11.17 -5.85
C SER A 51 -8.11 -12.17 -4.87
N ALA A 52 -7.29 -12.92 -4.16
CA ALA A 52 -7.76 -13.93 -3.21
C ALA A 52 -8.46 -13.28 -2.00
N PRO A 53 -9.36 -14.01 -1.31
CA PRO A 53 -9.95 -13.55 -0.07
C PRO A 53 -8.90 -13.11 0.95
N ARG A 54 -9.21 -12.08 1.73
CA ARG A 54 -8.29 -11.54 2.76
C ARG A 54 -7.75 -12.61 3.72
N SER A 55 -8.54 -13.62 4.03
CA SER A 55 -8.11 -14.76 4.87
C SER A 55 -6.97 -15.54 4.23
N THR A 56 -7.06 -15.81 2.93
CA THR A 56 -6.01 -16.49 2.14
C THR A 56 -4.73 -15.64 2.09
N CYS A 57 -4.85 -14.34 1.76
CA CYS A 57 -3.69 -13.43 1.74
C CYS A 57 -3.01 -13.35 3.10
N ARG A 58 -3.79 -13.30 4.19
CA ARG A 58 -3.25 -13.29 5.56
C ARG A 58 -2.55 -14.61 5.91
N ALA A 59 -3.09 -15.76 5.48
CA ALA A 59 -2.46 -17.06 5.70
C ALA A 59 -1.11 -17.16 4.99
N TRP A 60 -1.03 -16.72 3.74
CA TRP A 60 0.22 -16.64 2.98
C TRP A 60 1.24 -15.69 3.64
N ALA A 61 0.82 -14.49 4.02
CA ALA A 61 1.70 -13.53 4.68
C ALA A 61 2.26 -14.08 6.00
N ARG A 62 1.44 -14.82 6.75
CA ARG A 62 1.86 -15.48 7.99
C ARG A 62 2.88 -16.57 7.73
N ALA A 63 2.61 -17.48 6.78
CA ALA A 63 3.52 -18.55 6.40
C ALA A 63 4.88 -18.02 5.91
N VAL A 64 4.87 -16.98 5.07
CA VAL A 64 6.10 -16.30 4.61
C VAL A 64 6.89 -15.74 5.80
N ARG A 65 6.21 -15.07 6.73
CA ARG A 65 6.85 -14.48 7.90
C ARG A 65 7.43 -15.54 8.85
N GLU A 66 6.78 -16.68 9.00
CA GLU A 66 7.26 -17.80 9.83
C GLU A 66 8.52 -18.44 9.25
N GLN A 67 8.57 -18.57 7.91
CA GLN A 67 9.71 -19.19 7.22
C GLN A 67 10.88 -18.23 6.96
N ALA A 68 10.61 -16.94 6.90
CA ALA A 68 11.62 -15.90 6.66
C ALA A 68 11.42 -14.72 7.63
N PRO A 69 11.74 -14.90 8.92
CA PRO A 69 11.47 -13.92 9.97
C PRO A 69 12.23 -12.59 9.80
N ASP A 70 13.32 -12.59 9.03
CA ASP A 70 14.14 -11.40 8.75
C ASP A 70 13.63 -10.57 7.56
N LEU A 71 12.56 -10.97 6.90
CA LEU A 71 11.97 -10.14 5.86
C LEU A 71 11.32 -8.91 6.45
N ASP A 72 11.58 -7.77 5.84
CA ASP A 72 10.96 -6.49 6.18
C ASP A 72 9.52 -6.40 5.64
N GLY A 73 9.17 -7.17 4.61
CA GLY A 73 7.84 -7.14 4.04
C GLY A 73 7.69 -7.83 2.70
N LEU A 74 6.60 -7.48 2.02
CA LEU A 74 6.21 -8.01 0.72
C LEU A 74 6.04 -6.89 -0.29
N ALA A 75 6.52 -7.09 -1.52
CA ALA A 75 6.12 -6.30 -2.67
C ALA A 75 4.96 -7.04 -3.37
N VAL A 76 3.81 -6.41 -3.42
CA VAL A 76 2.55 -7.00 -3.93
C VAL A 76 1.85 -6.05 -4.89
N ARG A 77 0.76 -6.47 -5.50
CA ARG A 77 -0.14 -5.61 -6.27
C ARG A 77 -1.35 -5.22 -5.45
N SER A 78 -1.76 -3.95 -5.55
CA SER A 78 -3.02 -3.49 -4.96
C SER A 78 -4.20 -4.13 -5.69
N THR A 79 -5.12 -4.73 -4.96
CA THR A 79 -6.37 -5.26 -5.50
C THR A 79 -7.27 -4.17 -6.09
N MET A 80 -7.12 -2.92 -5.61
CA MET A 80 -7.94 -1.79 -6.06
C MET A 80 -7.44 -1.20 -7.39
N THR A 81 -6.12 -1.14 -7.59
CA THR A 81 -5.53 -0.39 -8.72
C THR A 81 -4.61 -1.23 -9.60
N GLY A 82 -4.28 -2.46 -9.21
CA GLY A 82 -3.28 -3.30 -9.87
C GLY A 82 -1.84 -2.76 -9.78
N ARG A 83 -1.63 -1.61 -9.13
CA ARG A 83 -0.32 -0.98 -8.96
C ARG A 83 0.49 -1.64 -7.86
N GLY A 84 1.82 -1.51 -7.94
CA GLY A 84 2.73 -1.98 -6.90
C GLY A 84 2.41 -1.35 -5.54
N MET A 85 2.46 -2.18 -4.50
CA MET A 85 2.21 -1.82 -3.11
C MET A 85 3.22 -2.59 -2.24
N THR A 86 3.58 -2.01 -1.10
CA THR A 86 4.46 -2.67 -0.12
C THR A 86 3.67 -2.93 1.15
N VAL A 87 3.71 -4.17 1.62
CA VAL A 87 3.21 -4.56 2.94
C VAL A 87 4.41 -4.75 3.86
N LEU A 88 4.47 -4.00 4.96
CA LEU A 88 5.60 -4.06 5.89
C LEU A 88 5.29 -5.00 7.05
N PHE A 89 6.30 -5.76 7.46
CA PHE A 89 6.30 -6.61 8.65
C PHE A 89 6.99 -5.90 9.82
N ALA A 90 6.85 -6.46 11.01
CA ALA A 90 7.45 -5.89 12.23
C ALA A 90 8.96 -5.59 12.12
N PRO A 91 9.82 -6.40 11.47
CA PRO A 91 11.24 -6.07 11.30
C PRO A 91 11.50 -4.73 10.61
N ALA A 92 10.61 -4.29 9.70
CA ALA A 92 10.71 -3.01 9.03
C ALA A 92 10.57 -1.81 9.98
N ALA A 93 9.94 -1.98 11.16
CA ALA A 93 9.68 -0.88 12.08
C ALA A 93 10.96 -0.12 12.46
N SER A 94 12.10 -0.81 12.60
CA SER A 94 13.39 -0.20 12.91
C SER A 94 13.94 0.69 11.80
N SER A 95 13.42 0.55 10.58
CA SER A 95 13.84 1.33 9.40
C SER A 95 12.90 2.51 9.08
N ILE A 96 11.77 2.61 9.78
CA ILE A 96 10.81 3.69 9.58
C ILE A 96 11.00 4.72 10.70
N PRO A 97 11.38 5.96 10.37
CA PRO A 97 11.52 7.03 11.35
C PRO A 97 10.22 7.29 12.10
N SER A 98 10.30 7.85 13.31
CA SER A 98 9.11 8.23 14.09
C SER A 98 8.30 9.38 13.47
N ARG A 99 8.93 10.16 12.56
CA ARG A 99 8.28 11.25 11.84
C ARG A 99 8.37 11.02 10.34
N PRO A 100 7.31 11.32 9.58
CA PRO A 100 7.36 11.29 8.12
C PRO A 100 8.36 12.32 7.61
N ARG A 101 8.94 12.06 6.43
CA ARG A 101 9.76 13.05 5.72
C ARG A 101 8.93 14.26 5.31
N ASP A 102 7.73 13.99 4.80
CA ASP A 102 6.78 15.01 4.37
C ASP A 102 5.38 14.67 4.89
N SER A 103 4.64 15.70 5.30
CA SER A 103 3.24 15.60 5.72
C SER A 103 2.49 16.79 5.14
N VAL A 104 1.65 16.53 4.14
CA VAL A 104 0.99 17.59 3.36
C VAL A 104 -0.52 17.38 3.41
N PRO A 105 -1.31 18.40 3.82
CA PRO A 105 -2.78 18.30 3.81
C PRO A 105 -3.29 18.04 2.40
N LEU A 106 -4.37 17.27 2.26
CA LEU A 106 -4.98 17.04 0.93
C LEU A 106 -5.61 18.33 0.36
N THR A 107 -5.80 19.35 1.18
CA THR A 107 -6.23 20.69 0.76
C THR A 107 -5.10 21.54 0.17
N ASP A 108 -3.82 21.12 0.29
CA ASP A 108 -2.71 21.81 -0.39
C ASP A 108 -2.99 21.89 -1.90
N SER A 109 -2.75 23.06 -2.48
CA SER A 109 -3.11 23.33 -3.87
C SER A 109 -2.49 22.35 -4.88
N THR A 110 -1.25 21.94 -4.64
CA THR A 110 -0.52 21.00 -5.51
C THR A 110 -1.09 19.59 -5.38
N ILE A 111 -1.33 19.15 -4.14
CA ILE A 111 -1.93 17.84 -3.87
C ILE A 111 -3.36 17.79 -4.39
N TYR A 112 -4.15 18.82 -4.14
CA TYR A 112 -5.53 18.91 -4.62
C TYR A 112 -5.61 18.83 -6.16
N ALA A 113 -4.79 19.60 -6.86
CA ALA A 113 -4.72 19.56 -8.33
C ALA A 113 -4.32 18.16 -8.85
N LEU A 114 -3.38 17.50 -8.17
CA LEU A 114 -2.98 16.13 -8.49
C LEU A 114 -4.16 15.16 -8.28
N LEU A 115 -4.86 15.25 -7.16
CA LEU A 115 -6.03 14.42 -6.88
C LEU A 115 -7.13 14.61 -7.92
N VAL A 116 -7.48 15.85 -8.24
CA VAL A 116 -8.47 16.17 -9.29
C VAL A 116 -8.10 15.56 -10.64
N SER A 117 -6.81 15.55 -10.98
CA SER A 117 -6.34 14.97 -12.24
C SER A 117 -6.34 13.44 -12.27
N LEU A 118 -6.14 12.79 -11.11
CA LEU A 118 -5.97 11.33 -11.02
C LEU A 118 -7.24 10.60 -10.62
N ALA A 119 -8.07 11.19 -9.76
CA ALA A 119 -9.27 10.55 -9.21
C ALA A 119 -10.23 10.01 -10.28
N PRO A 120 -10.53 10.73 -11.38
CA PRO A 120 -11.41 10.22 -12.43
C PRO A 120 -10.88 8.93 -13.09
N ARG A 121 -9.55 8.75 -13.15
CA ARG A 121 -8.93 7.55 -13.75
C ARG A 121 -9.23 6.27 -12.98
N ILE A 122 -9.63 6.39 -11.73
CA ILE A 122 -9.99 5.26 -10.87
C ILE A 122 -11.47 5.31 -10.45
N GLY A 123 -12.28 6.19 -11.08
CA GLY A 123 -13.71 6.32 -10.81
C GLY A 123 -14.03 7.00 -9.47
N TYR A 124 -13.18 7.93 -9.02
CA TYR A 124 -13.36 8.70 -7.79
C TYR A 124 -13.65 10.17 -8.08
N THR A 125 -14.34 10.83 -7.15
CA THR A 125 -14.61 12.27 -7.16
C THR A 125 -13.81 12.94 -6.04
N VAL A 126 -13.39 14.19 -6.23
CA VAL A 126 -12.71 14.99 -5.20
C VAL A 126 -13.64 16.12 -4.77
N VAL A 127 -13.79 16.33 -3.44
CA VAL A 127 -14.57 17.42 -2.83
C VAL A 127 -13.76 18.11 -1.73
#